data_3565dcd4192a9f3ff6bdfbc9a40fcc1c
#
_entry.id   3565dcd4192a9f3ff6bdfbc9a40fcc1c
#
_cell.length_a   1.000
_cell.length_b   1.000
_cell.length_c   1.000
_cell.angle_alpha   90.00
_cell.angle_beta   90.00
_cell.angle_gamma   90.00
#
_symmetry.space_group_name_H-M   'P 1'
#
loop_
_entity.id
_entity.type
_entity.pdbx_description
1 polymer ?
#
loop_
_entity_poly.entity_id
_entity_poly.type
_entity_poly.pdbx_seq_one_letter_code
_entity_poly.pdbx_strand_id
1 'polypeptide(L)'
;SENYTEKNYEIKGYQLAPKISYLFSKSTSWDLFYELQNKENQNGNSETLLQNRFGTSFTYAGEKKITMNGEVSFYQNKYLGNEFSSVGFQMLEGLQTGQNLTWRLLLQKNLTSFLDINLNYQGRKSETSQTIHTGSVQLRAYF
;
A
#
# COMPACT_ATOMS: atom_id res chain seq x y z
N SER A 1 25.08 -17.09 13.82
CA SER A 1 24.36 -16.15 12.96
C SER A 1 25.18 -15.89 11.72
N GLU A 2 24.73 -16.40 10.61
CA GLU A 2 25.36 -16.14 9.34
C GLU A 2 25.12 -14.67 8.98
N ASN A 3 26.16 -13.88 9.07
CA ASN A 3 26.12 -12.49 8.69
C ASN A 3 26.22 -12.38 7.18
N TYR A 4 25.11 -12.39 6.50
CA TYR A 4 25.06 -11.95 5.12
C TYR A 4 25.24 -10.44 5.12
N THR A 5 26.38 -9.96 4.65
CA THR A 5 26.72 -8.53 4.63
C THR A 5 25.67 -7.67 3.91
N GLU A 6 24.97 -8.26 2.94
CA GLU A 6 23.92 -7.58 2.19
C GLU A 6 22.63 -7.36 2.99
N LYS A 7 22.44 -8.13 4.07
CA LYS A 7 21.25 -8.04 4.92
C LYS A 7 21.53 -7.45 6.29
N ASN A 8 22.75 -6.99 6.53
CA ASN A 8 23.13 -6.42 7.82
C ASN A 8 22.76 -4.94 7.86
N TYR A 9 21.49 -4.66 8.13
CA TYR A 9 20.99 -3.29 8.25
C TYR A 9 20.02 -3.18 9.42
N GLU A 10 19.93 -1.99 9.98
CA GLU A 10 18.96 -1.65 11.03
C GLU A 10 18.24 -0.36 10.61
N ILE A 11 16.94 -0.48 10.38
CA ILE A 11 16.10 0.64 9.93
C ILE A 11 15.37 1.22 11.13
N LYS A 12 15.58 2.51 11.39
CA LYS A 12 14.84 3.29 12.38
C LYS A 12 14.16 4.47 11.71
N GLY A 13 13.03 4.88 12.25
CA GLY A 13 12.33 6.00 11.68
C GLY A 13 11.17 6.46 12.53
N TYR A 14 10.53 7.53 12.08
CA TYR A 14 9.30 8.04 12.65
C TYR A 14 8.26 8.23 11.56
N GLN A 15 7.00 8.26 12.00
CA GLN A 15 5.86 8.38 11.10
C GLN A 15 4.85 9.35 11.68
N LEU A 16 4.36 10.26 10.84
CA LEU A 16 3.24 11.14 11.16
C LEU A 16 2.15 10.86 10.12
N ALA A 17 0.94 10.53 10.58
CA ALA A 17 -0.12 10.03 9.70
C ALA A 17 -1.49 10.60 10.06
N PRO A 18 -1.76 11.90 9.81
CA PRO A 18 -3.10 12.45 10.01
C PRO A 18 -4.10 11.87 9.00
N LYS A 19 -5.32 11.64 9.46
CA LYS A 19 -6.39 11.06 8.67
C LYS A 19 -7.71 11.75 9.00
N ILE A 20 -8.48 12.06 7.96
CA ILE A 20 -9.83 12.61 8.07
C ILE A 20 -10.79 11.60 7.48
N SER A 21 -11.81 11.23 8.26
CA SER A 21 -12.82 10.28 7.83
C SER A 21 -14.19 10.95 7.77
N TYR A 22 -14.92 10.70 6.71
CA TYR A 22 -16.27 11.20 6.52
C TYR A 22 -17.24 10.05 6.28
N LEU A 23 -18.29 9.98 7.08
CA LEU A 23 -19.34 8.98 6.95
C LEU A 23 -20.51 9.56 6.17
N PHE A 24 -20.72 9.10 4.94
CA PHE A 24 -21.88 9.49 4.15
C PHE A 24 -23.17 8.84 4.65
N SER A 25 -23.03 7.60 5.15
CA SER A 25 -24.13 6.83 5.69
C SER A 25 -23.57 5.74 6.61
N LYS A 26 -24.43 4.88 7.18
CA LYS A 26 -23.99 3.75 7.99
C LYS A 26 -23.16 2.73 7.19
N SER A 27 -23.31 2.73 5.87
CA SER A 27 -22.65 1.76 4.98
C SER A 27 -21.56 2.33 4.13
N THR A 28 -21.38 3.67 4.08
CA THR A 28 -20.45 4.32 3.17
C THR A 28 -19.56 5.29 3.92
N SER A 29 -18.27 5.12 3.78
CA SER A 29 -17.28 6.04 4.37
C SER A 29 -16.21 6.42 3.35
N TRP A 30 -15.64 7.58 3.55
CA TRP A 30 -14.56 8.12 2.74
C TRP A 30 -13.49 8.69 3.64
N ASP A 31 -12.24 8.33 3.36
CA ASP A 31 -11.08 8.77 4.13
C ASP A 31 -10.13 9.54 3.24
N LEU A 32 -9.59 10.62 3.79
CA LEU A 32 -8.43 11.32 3.25
C LEU A 32 -7.30 11.19 4.24
N PHE A 33 -6.12 10.84 3.76
CA PHE A 33 -4.98 10.67 4.65
C PHE A 33 -3.71 11.24 4.05
N TYR A 34 -2.85 11.71 4.94
CA TYR A 34 -1.49 12.13 4.64
C TYR A 34 -0.54 11.42 5.60
N GLU A 35 0.56 10.95 5.08
CA GLU A 35 1.55 10.23 5.87
C GLU A 35 2.94 10.74 5.52
N LEU A 36 3.66 11.16 6.56
CA LEU A 36 5.07 11.51 6.46
C LEU A 36 5.86 10.45 7.19
N GLN A 37 6.81 9.83 6.51
CA GLN A 37 7.63 8.79 7.07
C GLN A 37 9.09 9.07 6.80
N ASN A 38 9.91 8.99 7.83
CA ASN A 38 11.36 9.07 7.73
C ASN A 38 11.93 7.74 8.19
N LYS A 39 12.77 7.15 7.36
CA LYS A 39 13.49 5.91 7.68
C LYS A 39 14.98 6.14 7.52
N GLU A 40 15.77 5.60 8.44
CA GLU A 40 17.23 5.70 8.41
C GLU A 40 17.83 4.34 8.72
N ASN A 41 18.84 3.95 7.93
CA ASN A 41 19.62 2.77 8.22
C ASN A 41 20.76 3.15 9.17
N GLN A 42 20.74 2.60 10.38
CA GLN A 42 21.71 2.89 11.42
C GLN A 42 23.02 2.11 11.26
N ASN A 43 23.01 1.07 10.44
CA ASN A 43 24.17 0.27 10.12
C ASN A 43 24.61 0.50 8.67
N GLY A 44 25.91 0.55 8.42
CA GLY A 44 26.45 0.68 7.08
C GLY A 44 26.53 2.13 6.57
N ASN A 45 26.03 2.37 5.36
CA ASN A 45 26.27 3.63 4.62
C ASN A 45 25.27 4.74 4.96
N SER A 46 24.50 4.63 6.03
CA SER A 46 23.53 5.64 6.47
C SER A 46 22.50 6.00 5.39
N GLU A 47 21.92 4.98 4.75
CA GLU A 47 20.84 5.19 3.80
C GLU A 47 19.65 5.84 4.50
N THR A 48 19.03 6.80 3.84
CA THR A 48 17.87 7.52 4.39
C THR A 48 16.75 7.56 3.37
N LEU A 49 15.51 7.49 3.87
CA LEU A 49 14.31 7.64 3.08
C LEU A 49 13.40 8.67 3.73
N LEU A 50 12.98 9.65 2.95
CA LEU A 50 11.88 10.54 3.31
C LEU A 50 10.73 10.25 2.36
N GLN A 51 9.60 9.79 2.90
CA GLN A 51 8.42 9.44 2.13
C GLN A 51 7.24 10.32 2.53
N ASN A 52 6.63 10.95 1.54
CA ASN A 52 5.34 11.61 1.67
C ASN A 52 4.30 10.77 0.94
N ARG A 53 3.23 10.42 1.62
CA ARG A 53 2.10 9.69 1.05
C ARG A 53 0.84 10.49 1.24
N PHE A 54 0.16 10.76 0.15
CA PHE A 54 -1.17 11.36 0.16
C PHE A 54 -2.13 10.39 -0.49
N GLY A 55 -3.26 10.15 0.14
CA GLY A 55 -4.19 9.19 -0.41
C GLY A 55 -5.61 9.38 0.02
N THR A 56 -6.48 8.63 -0.64
CA THR A 56 -7.90 8.58 -0.35
C THR A 56 -8.36 7.13 -0.40
N SER A 57 -9.31 6.78 0.46
CA SER A 57 -9.94 5.47 0.42
C SER A 57 -11.45 5.60 0.56
N PHE A 58 -12.15 4.67 -0.06
CA PHE A 58 -13.59 4.60 -0.06
C PHE A 58 -14.01 3.21 0.37
N THR A 59 -14.95 3.13 1.31
CA THR A 59 -15.44 1.86 1.82
C THR A 59 -16.96 1.84 1.75
N TYR A 60 -17.50 0.77 1.17
CA TYR A 60 -18.93 0.52 1.11
C TYR A 60 -19.22 -0.88 1.63
N ALA A 61 -20.14 -0.97 2.58
CA ALA A 61 -20.60 -2.24 3.13
C ALA A 61 -22.13 -2.24 3.11
N GLY A 62 -22.69 -2.75 2.02
CA GLY A 62 -24.13 -2.71 1.77
C GLY A 62 -24.90 -3.83 2.47
N GLU A 63 -26.22 -3.67 2.55
CA GLU A 63 -27.12 -4.60 3.22
C GLU A 63 -27.21 -5.95 2.48
N LYS A 64 -26.95 -5.98 1.18
CA LYS A 64 -27.02 -7.18 0.35
C LYS A 64 -25.74 -8.01 0.40
N LYS A 65 -25.00 -7.96 1.50
CA LYS A 65 -23.74 -8.68 1.69
C LYS A 65 -22.72 -8.39 0.59
N ILE A 66 -22.66 -7.13 0.17
CA ILE A 66 -21.65 -6.63 -0.73
C ILE A 66 -20.73 -5.69 0.04
N THR A 67 -19.43 -5.90 -0.08
CA THR A 67 -18.40 -5.02 0.50
C THR A 67 -17.47 -4.58 -0.60
N MET A 68 -17.22 -3.27 -0.69
CA MET A 68 -16.30 -2.70 -1.66
C MET A 68 -15.35 -1.74 -0.96
N ASN A 69 -14.07 -1.84 -1.29
CA ASN A 69 -13.04 -0.95 -0.79
C ASN A 69 -12.14 -0.51 -1.94
N GLY A 70 -12.01 0.80 -2.11
CA GLY A 70 -11.13 1.38 -3.09
C GLY A 70 -10.13 2.31 -2.42
N GLU A 71 -8.89 2.30 -2.87
CA GLU A 71 -7.83 3.17 -2.34
C GLU A 71 -6.94 3.64 -3.47
N VAL A 72 -6.60 4.93 -3.44
CA VAL A 72 -5.60 5.53 -4.32
C VAL A 72 -4.59 6.25 -3.44
N SER A 73 -3.31 5.97 -3.65
CA SER A 73 -2.21 6.57 -2.89
C SER A 73 -1.17 7.13 -3.84
N PHE A 74 -0.74 8.34 -3.55
CA PHE A 74 0.37 9.00 -4.22
C PHE A 74 1.55 9.09 -3.26
N TYR A 75 2.70 8.59 -3.70
CA TYR A 75 3.93 8.57 -2.91
C TYR A 75 4.97 9.48 -3.56
N GLN A 76 5.64 10.25 -2.73
CA GLN A 76 6.84 10.95 -3.13
C GLN A 76 7.99 10.48 -2.24
N ASN A 77 8.93 9.78 -2.83
CA ASN A 77 10.04 9.15 -2.13
C ASN A 77 11.34 9.86 -2.44
N LYS A 78 12.06 10.28 -1.40
CA LYS A 78 13.45 10.76 -1.51
C LYS A 78 14.33 9.75 -0.78
N TYR A 79 15.12 9.02 -1.53
CA TYR A 79 15.99 7.99 -1.00
C TYR A 79 17.44 8.33 -1.32
N LEU A 80 18.28 8.29 -0.28
CA LEU A 80 19.71 8.44 -0.40
C LEU A 80 20.38 7.08 -0.18
N GLY A 81 20.96 6.52 -1.24
CA GLY A 81 21.59 5.20 -1.24
C GLY A 81 21.29 4.46 -2.53
N ASN A 82 21.61 3.17 -2.56
CA ASN A 82 21.31 2.31 -3.71
C ASN A 82 19.90 1.72 -3.56
N GLU A 83 18.96 2.18 -4.38
CA GLU A 83 17.57 1.72 -4.32
C GLU A 83 17.40 0.24 -4.71
N PHE A 84 18.37 -0.33 -5.42
CA PHE A 84 18.35 -1.74 -5.81
C PHE A 84 19.03 -2.66 -4.80
N SER A 85 19.55 -2.12 -3.71
CA SER A 85 20.09 -2.93 -2.61
C SER A 85 18.99 -3.52 -1.76
N SER A 86 19.33 -4.51 -0.92
CA SER A 86 18.37 -5.12 0.01
C SER A 86 17.75 -4.09 0.96
N VAL A 87 18.56 -3.17 1.49
CA VAL A 87 18.07 -2.12 2.38
C VAL A 87 17.22 -1.11 1.64
N GLY A 88 17.58 -0.75 0.40
CA GLY A 88 16.77 0.13 -0.43
C GLY A 88 15.41 -0.46 -0.73
N PHE A 89 15.34 -1.73 -1.10
CA PHE A 89 14.09 -2.42 -1.33
C PHE A 89 13.21 -2.44 -0.07
N GLN A 90 13.79 -2.72 1.08
CA GLN A 90 13.06 -2.77 2.35
C GLN A 90 12.55 -1.39 2.76
N MET A 91 13.36 -0.35 2.63
CA MET A 91 12.97 1.00 3.01
C MET A 91 11.90 1.58 2.09
N LEU A 92 12.02 1.34 0.80
CA LEU A 92 11.07 1.80 -0.22
C LEU A 92 9.83 0.90 -0.32
N GLU A 93 9.82 -0.24 0.36
CA GLU A 93 8.71 -1.21 0.33
C GLU A 93 8.38 -1.67 -1.10
N GLY A 94 9.42 -1.86 -1.91
CA GLY A 94 9.28 -2.25 -3.32
C GLY A 94 8.90 -1.13 -4.27
N LEU A 95 8.74 0.10 -3.78
CA LEU A 95 8.50 1.27 -4.61
C LEU A 95 9.82 1.85 -5.12
N GLN A 96 9.74 2.82 -6.01
CA GLN A 96 10.90 3.49 -6.57
C GLN A 96 11.10 4.86 -5.94
N THR A 97 12.32 5.39 -6.07
CA THR A 97 12.61 6.78 -5.76
C THR A 97 11.81 7.70 -6.69
N GLY A 98 11.35 8.83 -6.18
CA GLY A 98 10.55 9.79 -6.94
C GLY A 98 9.07 9.60 -6.70
N GLN A 99 8.27 9.81 -7.74
CA GLN A 99 6.81 9.76 -7.65
C GLN A 99 6.29 8.36 -7.98
N ASN A 100 5.40 7.85 -7.13
CA ASN A 100 4.74 6.58 -7.30
C ASN A 100 3.24 6.75 -7.07
N LEU A 101 2.46 6.13 -7.92
CA LEU A 101 1.00 6.08 -7.78
C LEU A 101 0.57 4.64 -7.62
N THR A 102 -0.23 4.36 -6.60
CA THR A 102 -0.80 3.02 -6.39
C THR A 102 -2.31 3.13 -6.24
N TRP A 103 -3.01 2.12 -6.70
CA TRP A 103 -4.47 2.01 -6.53
C TRP A 103 -4.86 0.58 -6.30
N ARG A 104 -5.94 0.40 -5.56
CA ARG A 104 -6.46 -0.91 -5.20
C ARG A 104 -7.97 -0.90 -5.16
N LEU A 105 -8.59 -1.95 -5.65
CA LEU A 105 -10.02 -2.18 -5.57
C LEU A 105 -10.26 -3.59 -5.04
N LEU A 106 -11.02 -3.70 -3.97
CA LEU A 106 -11.49 -4.96 -3.41
C LEU A 106 -13.01 -5.00 -3.47
N LEU A 107 -13.54 -6.09 -3.97
CA LEU A 107 -14.98 -6.33 -4.02
C LEU A 107 -15.26 -7.72 -3.48
N GLN A 108 -16.14 -7.81 -2.49
CA GLN A 108 -16.63 -9.06 -1.94
C GLN A 108 -18.15 -9.10 -2.02
N LYS A 109 -18.69 -10.17 -2.53
CA LYS A 109 -20.13 -10.35 -2.65
C LYS A 109 -20.54 -11.80 -2.39
N ASN A 110 -21.58 -11.96 -1.58
CA ASN A 110 -22.27 -13.26 -1.46
C ASN A 110 -23.22 -13.40 -2.64
N LEU A 111 -22.96 -14.36 -3.53
CA LEU A 111 -23.82 -14.64 -4.66
C LEU A 111 -25.05 -15.46 -4.23
N THR A 112 -24.80 -16.45 -3.38
CA THR A 112 -25.85 -17.27 -2.74
C THR A 112 -25.47 -17.52 -1.29
N SER A 113 -26.34 -18.22 -0.51
CA SER A 113 -26.04 -18.57 0.87
C SER A 113 -24.82 -19.49 1.04
N PHE A 114 -24.34 -20.08 -0.05
CA PHE A 114 -23.20 -21.01 -0.04
C PHE A 114 -22.12 -20.67 -1.07
N LEU A 115 -22.18 -19.49 -1.69
CA LEU A 115 -21.23 -19.09 -2.73
C LEU A 115 -20.85 -17.60 -2.59
N ASP A 116 -19.56 -17.34 -2.40
CA ASP A 116 -19.00 -15.99 -2.34
C ASP A 116 -18.05 -15.74 -3.51
N ILE A 117 -17.99 -14.49 -3.95
CA ILE A 117 -16.99 -14.03 -4.91
C ILE A 117 -16.15 -12.92 -4.29
N ASN A 118 -14.84 -13.00 -4.48
CA ASN A 118 -13.89 -11.96 -4.11
C ASN A 118 -13.13 -11.52 -5.35
N LEU A 119 -13.15 -10.22 -5.62
CA LEU A 119 -12.36 -9.59 -6.67
C LEU A 119 -11.31 -8.69 -6.02
N ASN A 120 -10.09 -8.83 -6.46
CA ASN A 120 -8.97 -7.97 -6.04
C ASN A 120 -8.26 -7.46 -7.27
N TYR A 121 -8.20 -6.14 -7.41
CA TYR A 121 -7.47 -5.48 -8.48
C TYR A 121 -6.58 -4.42 -7.88
N GLN A 122 -5.33 -4.37 -8.29
CA GLN A 122 -4.40 -3.33 -7.89
C GLN A 122 -3.49 -2.96 -9.05
N GLY A 123 -3.04 -1.73 -9.00
CA GLY A 123 -2.10 -1.23 -9.99
C GLY A 123 -1.09 -0.30 -9.35
N ARG A 124 0.03 -0.12 -10.03
CA ARG A 124 1.03 0.86 -9.62
C ARG A 124 1.75 1.43 -10.82
N LYS A 125 2.17 2.67 -10.68
CA LYS A 125 2.97 3.38 -11.68
C LYS A 125 4.03 4.20 -10.97
N SER A 126 5.27 4.11 -11.45
CA SER A 126 6.39 4.93 -10.99
C SER A 126 6.86 5.84 -12.14
N GLU A 127 7.61 6.90 -11.83
CA GLU A 127 8.08 7.86 -12.84
C GLU A 127 8.82 7.20 -14.00
N THR A 128 9.63 6.18 -13.70
CA THR A 128 10.52 5.56 -14.67
C THR A 128 10.06 4.18 -15.11
N SER A 129 8.93 3.68 -14.59
CA SER A 129 8.44 2.33 -14.86
C SER A 129 7.11 2.36 -15.61
N GLN A 130 6.85 1.29 -16.34
CA GLN A 130 5.54 1.07 -16.92
C GLN A 130 4.51 0.76 -15.83
N THR A 131 3.25 1.02 -16.14
CA THR A 131 2.15 0.68 -15.25
C THR A 131 2.03 -0.83 -15.12
N ILE A 132 1.91 -1.31 -13.87
CA ILE A 132 1.75 -2.72 -13.55
C ILE A 132 0.34 -2.92 -13.01
N HIS A 133 -0.39 -3.87 -13.60
CA HIS A 133 -1.72 -4.25 -13.16
C HIS A 133 -1.69 -5.68 -12.61
N THR A 134 -2.33 -5.90 -11.49
CA THR A 134 -2.45 -7.22 -10.88
C THR A 134 -3.91 -7.43 -10.46
N GLY A 135 -4.49 -8.53 -10.86
CA GLY A 135 -5.85 -8.85 -10.51
C GLY A 135 -6.02 -10.32 -10.15
N SER A 136 -6.97 -10.60 -9.27
CA SER A 136 -7.34 -11.95 -8.89
C SER A 136 -8.83 -12.06 -8.65
N VAL A 137 -9.39 -13.23 -8.96
CA VAL A 137 -10.77 -13.58 -8.69
C VAL A 137 -10.75 -14.87 -7.89
N GLN A 138 -11.48 -14.88 -6.78
CA GLN A 138 -11.63 -16.06 -5.95
C GLN A 138 -13.10 -16.36 -5.76
N LEU A 139 -13.48 -17.60 -6.04
CA LEU A 139 -14.79 -18.14 -5.73
C LEU A 139 -14.67 -19.07 -4.55
N ARG A 140 -15.55 -18.91 -3.57
CA ARG A 140 -15.57 -19.74 -2.37
C ARG A 140 -16.93 -20.35 -2.21
N ALA A 141 -16.97 -21.68 -2.20
CA ALA A 141 -18.18 -22.45 -2.00
C ALA A 141 -18.18 -23.09 -0.63
N TYR A 142 -19.35 -23.08 0.03
CA TYR A 142 -19.59 -23.73 1.32
C TYR A 142 -20.49 -24.93 1.12
N PHE A 143 -20.09 -26.07 1.62
CA PHE A 143 -20.85 -27.32 1.51
C PHE A 143 -21.41 -27.74 2.86
#